data_bca02e7c10c60491b0df26e111799550
#
_entry.id   bca02e7c10c60491b0df26e111799550
#
_cell.length_a   1.000
_cell.length_b   1.000
_cell.length_c   1.000
_cell.angle_alpha   90.00
_cell.angle_beta   90.00
_cell.angle_gamma   90.00
#
_symmetry.space_group_name_H-M   'P 1'
#
loop_
_entity.id
_entity.type
_entity.pdbx_description
1 polymer ?
#
loop_
_entity_poly.entity_id
_entity_poly.type
_entity_poly.pdbx_seq_one_letter_code
_entity_poly.pdbx_strand_id
1 'polypeptide(L)'
;SIDYRIGTRYMGEFISDSYKLAAMKTPYLSELLKSDSIYIESNITFDNLAPLSNYLGKPGNIELGGIPIAEYEKRQEQHRKAEVAALLDTGYFASRSKEIYQYNNFICDSGGSICEVVNPEDPNDPVMNHLSENTLLVWIKGSDAHTEALINRFDKNPKPMCYEESFLAKKWEEFI
;
A
#
# COMPACT_ATOMS: atom_id res chain seq x y z
N SER A 1 3.41 -3.10 -11.68
CA SER A 1 2.53 -2.36 -10.76
C SER A 1 3.26 -2.01 -9.47
N ILE A 2 3.18 -0.76 -9.05
CA ILE A 2 3.73 -0.30 -7.79
C ILE A 2 3.01 -0.99 -6.63
N ASP A 3 1.69 -1.06 -6.65
CA ASP A 3 0.91 -1.70 -5.57
C ASP A 3 1.31 -3.17 -5.35
N TYR A 4 1.54 -3.92 -6.43
CA TYR A 4 2.04 -5.29 -6.33
C TYR A 4 3.43 -5.35 -5.65
N ARG A 5 4.31 -4.40 -5.97
CA ARG A 5 5.63 -4.31 -5.37
C ARG A 5 5.56 -3.92 -3.89
N ILE A 6 4.69 -2.96 -3.53
CA ILE A 6 4.40 -2.62 -2.14
C ILE A 6 4.03 -3.88 -1.35
N GLY A 7 3.04 -4.62 -1.85
CA GLY A 7 2.52 -5.80 -1.18
C GLY A 7 3.52 -6.93 -1.04
N THR A 8 4.21 -7.29 -2.13
CA THR A 8 5.06 -8.50 -2.16
C THR A 8 6.45 -8.27 -1.58
N ARG A 9 7.04 -7.09 -1.78
CA ARG A 9 8.44 -6.84 -1.36
C ARG A 9 8.53 -6.19 0.01
N TYR A 10 7.64 -5.25 0.28
CA TYR A 10 7.80 -4.35 1.42
C TYR A 10 6.79 -4.60 2.55
N MET A 11 5.59 -5.08 2.24
CA MET A 11 4.52 -5.29 3.22
C MET A 11 4.20 -6.76 3.50
N GLY A 12 4.67 -7.69 2.67
CA GLY A 12 4.31 -9.11 2.76
C GLY A 12 4.59 -9.74 4.12
N GLU A 13 5.74 -9.44 4.72
CA GLU A 13 6.10 -9.94 6.06
C GLU A 13 5.19 -9.36 7.14
N PHE A 14 4.95 -8.04 7.14
CA PHE A 14 4.05 -7.40 8.12
C PHE A 14 2.63 -7.98 8.06
N ILE A 15 2.14 -8.20 6.83
CA ILE A 15 0.81 -8.78 6.61
C ILE A 15 0.77 -10.21 7.15
N SER A 16 1.73 -11.06 6.75
CA SER A 16 1.82 -12.45 7.19
C SER A 16 1.97 -12.57 8.71
N ASP A 17 2.80 -11.74 9.30
CA ASP A 17 3.01 -11.73 10.76
C ASP A 17 1.77 -11.30 11.51
N SER A 18 0.97 -10.37 10.99
CA SER A 18 -0.30 -9.98 11.61
C SER A 18 -1.28 -11.17 11.68
N TYR A 19 -1.32 -12.01 10.65
CA TYR A 19 -2.14 -13.23 10.63
C TYR A 19 -1.60 -14.30 11.59
N LYS A 20 -0.27 -14.50 11.61
CA LYS A 20 0.38 -15.43 12.54
C LYS A 20 0.14 -15.01 14.00
N LEU A 21 0.30 -13.71 14.31
CA LEU A 21 0.01 -13.20 15.66
C LEU A 21 -1.45 -13.39 16.08
N ALA A 22 -2.40 -13.26 15.16
CA ALA A 22 -3.80 -13.56 15.43
C ALA A 22 -4.02 -15.06 15.68
N ALA A 23 -3.44 -15.94 14.85
CA ALA A 23 -3.53 -17.39 14.99
C ALA A 23 -2.87 -17.89 16.31
N MET A 24 -1.76 -17.29 16.73
CA MET A 24 -1.07 -17.63 17.98
C MET A 24 -1.92 -17.41 19.24
N LYS A 25 -2.99 -16.59 19.17
CA LYS A 25 -3.94 -16.42 20.28
C LYS A 25 -4.88 -17.62 20.45
N THR A 26 -4.96 -18.50 19.46
CA THR A 26 -5.79 -19.70 19.48
C THR A 26 -4.89 -20.92 19.78
N PRO A 27 -5.03 -21.59 20.94
CA PRO A 27 -4.10 -22.64 21.38
C PRO A 27 -3.84 -23.71 20.32
N TYR A 28 -4.88 -24.24 19.70
CA TYR A 28 -4.76 -25.26 18.65
C TYR A 28 -3.92 -24.78 17.44
N LEU A 29 -4.19 -23.57 16.94
CA LEU A 29 -3.43 -23.01 15.80
C LEU A 29 -1.99 -22.69 16.19
N SER A 30 -1.76 -22.22 17.43
CA SER A 30 -0.44 -21.97 17.97
C SER A 30 0.44 -23.23 17.98
N GLU A 31 -0.12 -24.36 18.41
CA GLU A 31 0.56 -25.67 18.40
C GLU A 31 0.95 -26.08 16.97
N LEU A 32 0.02 -25.95 16.02
CA LEU A 32 0.28 -26.31 14.62
C LEU A 32 1.34 -25.41 13.96
N LEU A 33 1.34 -24.10 14.26
CA LEU A 33 2.36 -23.18 13.77
C LEU A 33 3.74 -23.49 14.36
N LYS A 34 3.82 -23.75 15.68
CA LYS A 34 5.10 -24.07 16.35
C LYS A 34 5.70 -25.41 15.93
N SER A 35 4.87 -26.33 15.48
CA SER A 35 5.29 -27.67 15.01
C SER A 35 5.51 -27.74 13.50
N ASP A 36 5.48 -26.60 12.79
CA ASP A 36 5.57 -26.52 11.33
C ASP A 36 4.54 -27.39 10.59
N SER A 37 3.42 -27.73 11.26
CA SER A 37 2.33 -28.52 10.66
C SER A 37 1.46 -27.68 9.72
N ILE A 38 1.46 -26.36 9.88
CA ILE A 38 0.84 -25.36 9.00
C ILE A 38 1.76 -24.16 8.83
N TYR A 39 1.57 -23.45 7.73
CA TYR A 39 2.13 -22.11 7.58
C TYR A 39 1.02 -21.13 7.11
N ILE A 40 1.22 -19.84 7.36
CA ILE A 40 0.30 -18.78 6.99
C ILE A 40 1.06 -17.75 6.14
N GLU A 41 0.53 -17.47 4.95
CA GLU A 41 1.05 -16.47 4.04
C GLU A 41 -0.08 -15.61 3.47
N SER A 42 0.26 -14.41 3.03
CA SER A 42 -0.67 -13.56 2.30
C SER A 42 -0.75 -13.99 0.83
N ASN A 43 -1.95 -14.08 0.27
CA ASN A 43 -2.13 -14.37 -1.15
C ASN A 43 -2.18 -13.05 -1.96
N ILE A 44 -1.00 -12.41 -2.10
CA ILE A 44 -0.86 -11.18 -2.90
C ILE A 44 -0.45 -11.56 -4.32
N THR A 45 -1.29 -11.21 -5.28
CA THR A 45 -1.05 -11.37 -6.72
C THR A 45 -1.39 -10.09 -7.45
N PHE A 46 -1.09 -10.01 -8.77
CA PHE A 46 -1.51 -8.86 -9.58
C PHE A 46 -3.03 -8.65 -9.58
N ASP A 47 -3.80 -9.73 -9.50
CA ASP A 47 -5.27 -9.70 -9.51
C ASP A 47 -5.86 -9.59 -8.10
N ASN A 48 -5.05 -9.80 -7.06
CA ASN A 48 -5.49 -9.77 -5.67
C ASN A 48 -4.54 -8.95 -4.79
N LEU A 49 -4.86 -7.68 -4.64
CA LEU A 49 -4.18 -6.74 -3.75
C LEU A 49 -4.95 -6.51 -2.44
N ALA A 50 -6.06 -7.22 -2.23
CA ALA A 50 -6.90 -7.09 -1.04
C ALA A 50 -6.14 -7.28 0.29
N PRO A 51 -5.15 -8.19 0.43
CA PRO A 51 -4.40 -8.31 1.67
C PRO A 51 -3.70 -7.00 2.08
N LEU A 52 -3.22 -6.20 1.13
CA LEU A 52 -2.59 -4.91 1.38
C LEU A 52 -3.57 -3.90 1.98
N SER A 53 -4.73 -3.70 1.33
CA SER A 53 -5.79 -2.81 1.84
C SER A 53 -6.34 -3.29 3.19
N ASN A 54 -6.56 -4.60 3.34
CA ASN A 54 -7.09 -5.17 4.59
C ASN A 54 -6.11 -5.00 5.76
N TYR A 55 -4.81 -5.06 5.49
CA TYR A 55 -3.79 -4.83 6.51
C TYR A 55 -3.84 -3.40 7.06
N LEU A 56 -4.03 -2.40 6.20
CA LEU A 56 -4.17 -1.00 6.65
C LEU A 56 -5.26 -0.86 7.69
N GLY A 57 -6.38 -1.55 7.49
CA GLY A 57 -7.49 -1.55 8.43
C GLY A 57 -8.22 -0.20 8.50
N LYS A 58 -9.11 -0.08 9.46
CA LYS A 58 -9.84 1.15 9.79
C LYS A 58 -9.65 1.46 11.26
N PRO A 59 -9.36 2.70 11.65
CA PRO A 59 -9.27 3.05 13.07
C PRO A 59 -10.65 3.01 13.70
N GLY A 60 -10.73 2.61 14.96
CA GLY A 60 -12.00 2.63 15.68
C GLY A 60 -12.18 1.49 16.69
N ASN A 61 -13.44 1.23 17.05
CA ASN A 61 -13.79 0.23 18.03
C ASN A 61 -13.42 -1.19 17.54
N ILE A 62 -12.61 -1.88 18.35
CA ILE A 62 -12.14 -3.25 18.08
C ILE A 62 -13.30 -4.24 17.96
N GLU A 63 -14.35 -4.10 18.78
CA GLU A 63 -15.53 -4.97 18.73
C GLU A 63 -16.32 -4.85 17.41
N LEU A 64 -16.18 -3.71 16.73
CA LEU A 64 -16.77 -3.44 15.41
C LEU A 64 -15.81 -3.68 14.26
N GLY A 65 -14.67 -4.35 14.51
CA GLY A 65 -13.66 -4.66 13.51
C GLY A 65 -12.68 -3.53 13.23
N GLY A 66 -12.68 -2.48 14.05
CA GLY A 66 -11.66 -1.42 14.00
C GLY A 66 -10.34 -1.85 14.63
N ILE A 67 -9.31 -1.04 14.44
CA ILE A 67 -8.00 -1.22 15.09
C ILE A 67 -7.67 0.01 15.95
N PRO A 68 -6.85 -0.16 17.02
CA PRO A 68 -6.40 0.96 17.82
C PRO A 68 -5.68 2.02 16.98
N ILE A 69 -5.85 3.30 17.32
CA ILE A 69 -5.26 4.44 16.59
C ILE A 69 -3.74 4.27 16.41
N ALA A 70 -3.01 3.97 17.48
CA ALA A 70 -1.55 3.80 17.41
C ALA A 70 -1.12 2.66 16.44
N GLU A 71 -1.91 1.58 16.37
CA GLU A 71 -1.63 0.52 15.39
C GLU A 71 -1.98 0.97 13.97
N TYR A 72 -3.05 1.76 13.79
CA TYR A 72 -3.41 2.33 12.50
C TYR A 72 -2.33 3.29 11.98
N GLU A 73 -1.85 4.22 12.80
CA GLU A 73 -0.78 5.15 12.45
C GLU A 73 0.51 4.41 12.06
N LYS A 74 0.88 3.38 12.83
CA LYS A 74 2.03 2.52 12.52
C LYS A 74 1.88 1.86 11.14
N ARG A 75 0.70 1.33 10.81
CA ARG A 75 0.44 0.68 9.51
C ARG A 75 0.43 1.69 8.36
N GLN A 76 -0.07 2.89 8.58
CA GLN A 76 0.01 4.00 7.61
C GLN A 76 1.47 4.35 7.31
N GLU A 77 2.30 4.48 8.32
CA GLU A 77 3.72 4.79 8.15
C GLU A 77 4.48 3.63 7.47
N GLN A 78 4.19 2.38 7.79
CA GLN A 78 4.74 1.21 7.10
C GLN A 78 4.39 1.23 5.62
N HIS A 79 3.14 1.53 5.28
CA HIS A 79 2.67 1.59 3.90
C HIS A 79 3.33 2.76 3.15
N ARG A 80 3.40 3.94 3.74
CA ARG A 80 4.07 5.12 3.16
C ARG A 80 5.52 4.81 2.80
N LYS A 81 6.29 4.24 3.73
CA LYS A 81 7.68 3.82 3.48
C LYS A 81 7.78 2.78 2.36
N ALA A 82 6.87 1.82 2.35
CA ALA A 82 6.82 0.78 1.34
C ALA A 82 6.51 1.34 -0.05
N GLU A 83 5.61 2.31 -0.14
CA GLU A 83 5.25 2.97 -1.40
C GLU A 83 6.40 3.81 -1.95
N VAL A 84 7.03 4.63 -1.12
CA VAL A 84 8.23 5.39 -1.50
C VAL A 84 9.32 4.44 -2.02
N ALA A 85 9.60 3.34 -1.30
CA ALA A 85 10.59 2.37 -1.73
C ALA A 85 10.23 1.68 -3.06
N ALA A 86 8.95 1.35 -3.26
CA ALA A 86 8.47 0.74 -4.50
C ALA A 86 8.55 1.70 -5.70
N LEU A 87 8.28 3.00 -5.49
CA LEU A 87 8.43 4.03 -6.51
C LEU A 87 9.89 4.23 -6.91
N LEU A 88 10.80 4.24 -5.94
CA LEU A 88 12.25 4.32 -6.19
C LEU A 88 12.81 3.07 -6.90
N ASP A 89 12.16 1.91 -6.81
CA ASP A 89 12.53 0.71 -7.56
C ASP A 89 12.24 0.81 -9.08
N THR A 90 11.51 1.82 -9.55
CA THR A 90 11.08 1.94 -10.96
C THR A 90 12.27 1.94 -11.91
N GLY A 91 13.33 2.70 -11.63
CA GLY A 91 14.54 2.72 -12.45
C GLY A 91 15.23 1.36 -12.52
N TYR A 92 15.29 0.63 -11.41
CA TYR A 92 15.83 -0.72 -11.34
C TYR A 92 15.04 -1.70 -12.22
N PHE A 93 13.71 -1.64 -12.20
CA PHE A 93 12.89 -2.50 -13.07
C PHE A 93 13.00 -2.15 -14.53
N ALA A 94 13.11 -0.86 -14.88
CA ALA A 94 13.34 -0.43 -16.26
C ALA A 94 14.66 -1.00 -16.80
N SER A 95 15.75 -0.94 -16.02
CA SER A 95 17.04 -1.55 -16.38
C SER A 95 16.93 -3.06 -16.58
N ARG A 96 16.32 -3.77 -15.63
CA ARG A 96 16.10 -5.23 -15.72
C ARG A 96 15.25 -5.63 -16.93
N SER A 97 14.22 -4.85 -17.23
CA SER A 97 13.37 -5.07 -18.40
C SER A 97 14.21 -5.06 -19.70
N LYS A 98 15.14 -4.13 -19.81
CA LYS A 98 16.06 -4.04 -20.93
C LYS A 98 17.14 -5.13 -20.92
N GLU A 99 17.79 -5.34 -19.79
CA GLU A 99 18.93 -6.26 -19.67
C GLU A 99 18.53 -7.72 -19.82
N ILE A 100 17.40 -8.14 -19.22
CA ILE A 100 16.98 -9.54 -19.19
C ILE A 100 16.11 -9.88 -20.40
N TYR A 101 15.12 -9.02 -20.70
CA TYR A 101 14.10 -9.33 -21.70
C TYR A 101 14.31 -8.59 -23.01
N GLN A 102 15.28 -7.67 -23.09
CA GLN A 102 15.57 -6.84 -24.25
C GLN A 102 14.37 -6.01 -24.73
N TYR A 103 13.46 -5.66 -23.78
CA TYR A 103 12.33 -4.81 -24.09
C TYR A 103 12.79 -3.35 -24.27
N ASN A 104 12.30 -2.72 -25.32
CA ASN A 104 12.60 -1.31 -25.62
C ASN A 104 11.72 -0.36 -24.82
N ASN A 105 10.59 -0.83 -24.30
CA ASN A 105 9.63 -0.04 -23.56
C ASN A 105 9.25 -0.75 -22.26
N PHE A 106 9.15 0.01 -21.19
CA PHE A 106 8.69 -0.45 -19.88
C PHE A 106 7.56 0.47 -19.40
N ILE A 107 6.41 -0.09 -19.08
CA ILE A 107 5.27 0.65 -18.56
C ILE A 107 5.12 0.28 -17.09
N CYS A 108 5.17 1.29 -16.22
CA CYS A 108 4.94 1.15 -14.79
C CYS A 108 3.67 1.92 -14.42
N ASP A 109 2.68 1.22 -13.91
CA ASP A 109 1.48 1.82 -13.35
C ASP A 109 1.70 2.15 -11.87
N SER A 110 1.22 3.31 -11.47
CA SER A 110 1.13 3.75 -10.08
C SER A 110 -0.34 4.01 -9.72
N GLY A 111 -0.73 3.66 -8.50
CA GLY A 111 -2.02 4.04 -7.94
C GLY A 111 -2.10 5.55 -7.64
N GLY A 112 -3.29 6.03 -7.28
CA GLY A 112 -3.48 7.41 -6.83
C GLY A 112 -2.78 7.75 -5.52
N SER A 113 -2.37 6.74 -4.77
CA SER A 113 -1.63 6.85 -3.51
C SER A 113 -0.26 7.54 -3.63
N ILE A 114 0.32 7.62 -4.82
CA ILE A 114 1.50 8.44 -5.05
C ILE A 114 1.30 9.89 -4.56
N CYS A 115 0.10 10.44 -4.70
CA CYS A 115 -0.23 11.79 -4.23
C CYS A 115 -0.17 11.94 -2.71
N GLU A 116 -0.20 10.85 -1.96
CA GLU A 116 -0.14 10.83 -0.50
C GLU A 116 1.31 10.75 0.04
N VAL A 117 2.28 10.49 -0.82
CA VAL A 117 3.67 10.21 -0.42
C VAL A 117 4.70 11.11 -1.08
N VAL A 118 4.32 11.93 -2.07
CA VAL A 118 5.19 12.88 -2.76
C VAL A 118 4.72 14.31 -2.57
N ASN A 119 5.67 15.24 -2.57
CA ASN A 119 5.38 16.67 -2.61
C ASN A 119 5.88 17.27 -3.93
N PRO A 120 4.99 17.49 -4.92
CA PRO A 120 5.40 18.03 -6.22
C PRO A 120 5.87 19.50 -6.17
N GLU A 121 5.62 20.21 -5.06
CA GLU A 121 6.09 21.60 -4.85
C GLU A 121 7.49 21.64 -4.23
N ASP A 122 7.99 20.52 -3.70
CA ASP A 122 9.34 20.41 -3.18
C ASP A 122 10.32 20.01 -4.29
N PRO A 123 11.22 20.92 -4.73
CA PRO A 123 12.20 20.59 -5.76
C PRO A 123 13.22 19.52 -5.33
N ASN A 124 13.25 19.19 -4.05
CA ASN A 124 14.13 18.16 -3.49
C ASN A 124 13.39 16.85 -3.17
N ASP A 125 12.10 16.72 -3.53
CA ASP A 125 11.38 15.46 -3.32
C ASP A 125 12.12 14.30 -4.02
N PRO A 126 12.60 13.29 -3.26
CA PRO A 126 13.47 12.25 -3.82
C PRO A 126 12.74 11.33 -4.80
N VAL A 127 11.43 11.13 -4.61
CA VAL A 127 10.62 10.27 -5.47
C VAL A 127 10.34 10.97 -6.79
N MET A 128 9.91 12.24 -6.74
CA MET A 128 9.65 13.03 -7.94
C MET A 128 10.90 13.22 -8.77
N ASN A 129 12.04 13.51 -8.14
CA ASN A 129 13.32 13.63 -8.82
C ASN A 129 13.71 12.31 -9.49
N HIS A 130 13.64 11.18 -8.75
CA HIS A 130 13.93 9.87 -9.31
C HIS A 130 13.04 9.51 -10.50
N LEU A 131 11.74 9.73 -10.40
CA LEU A 131 10.81 9.44 -11.47
C LEU A 131 11.03 10.33 -12.69
N SER A 132 11.25 11.63 -12.49
CA SER A 132 11.50 12.57 -13.61
C SER A 132 12.80 12.30 -14.37
N GLU A 133 13.83 11.82 -13.67
CA GLU A 133 15.12 11.47 -14.27
C GLU A 133 15.09 10.13 -15.04
N ASN A 134 14.25 9.19 -14.62
CA ASN A 134 14.26 7.82 -15.11
C ASN A 134 13.07 7.43 -15.98
N THR A 135 12.00 8.25 -16.00
CA THR A 135 10.74 7.90 -16.68
C THR A 135 10.12 9.09 -17.40
N LEU A 136 9.23 8.79 -18.35
CA LEU A 136 8.25 9.75 -18.86
C LEU A 136 6.98 9.63 -18.03
N LEU A 137 6.71 10.61 -17.19
CA LEU A 137 5.48 10.65 -16.39
C LEU A 137 4.29 10.98 -17.29
N VAL A 138 3.27 10.13 -17.26
CA VAL A 138 2.02 10.30 -18.00
C VAL A 138 0.86 10.36 -17.03
N TRP A 139 0.21 11.52 -16.95
CA TRP A 139 -1.00 11.68 -16.16
C TRP A 139 -2.25 11.46 -16.99
N ILE A 140 -3.07 10.48 -16.59
CA ILE A 140 -4.37 10.23 -17.19
C ILE A 140 -5.42 11.06 -16.46
N LYS A 141 -5.79 12.18 -17.04
CA LYS A 141 -6.77 13.11 -16.46
C LYS A 141 -8.17 12.50 -16.50
N GLY A 142 -8.79 12.35 -15.33
CA GLY A 142 -10.20 12.00 -15.20
C GLY A 142 -11.15 13.16 -15.59
N SER A 143 -12.42 12.84 -15.79
CA SER A 143 -13.51 13.82 -15.92
C SER A 143 -14.30 13.93 -14.59
N ASP A 144 -15.14 14.97 -14.46
CA ASP A 144 -16.03 15.11 -13.30
C ASP A 144 -16.95 13.90 -13.14
N ALA A 145 -17.48 13.36 -14.23
CA ALA A 145 -18.30 12.15 -14.21
C ALA A 145 -17.51 10.92 -13.71
N HIS A 146 -16.21 10.84 -14.03
CA HIS A 146 -15.34 9.78 -13.48
C HIS A 146 -15.13 9.98 -11.99
N THR A 147 -14.91 11.20 -11.53
CA THR A 147 -14.77 11.52 -10.11
C THR A 147 -16.03 11.15 -9.32
N GLU A 148 -17.20 11.51 -9.81
CA GLU A 148 -18.48 11.12 -9.21
C GLU A 148 -18.66 9.60 -9.14
N ALA A 149 -18.29 8.88 -10.19
CA ALA A 149 -18.35 7.43 -10.21
C ALA A 149 -17.41 6.79 -9.18
N LEU A 150 -16.22 7.36 -8.96
CA LEU A 150 -15.28 6.92 -7.92
C LEU A 150 -15.83 7.16 -6.51
N ILE A 151 -16.38 8.36 -6.25
CA ILE A 151 -17.01 8.69 -4.96
C ILE A 151 -18.16 7.71 -4.68
N ASN A 152 -19.09 7.54 -5.60
CA ASN A 152 -20.22 6.65 -5.45
C ASN A 152 -19.80 5.18 -5.21
N ARG A 153 -18.70 4.74 -5.82
CA ARG A 153 -18.16 3.40 -5.60
C ARG A 153 -17.53 3.27 -4.21
N PHE A 154 -16.79 4.29 -3.77
CA PHE A 154 -16.20 4.31 -2.45
C PHE A 154 -17.27 4.35 -1.35
N ASP A 155 -18.30 5.17 -1.48
CA ASP A 155 -19.42 5.26 -0.53
C ASP A 155 -20.16 3.93 -0.36
N LYS A 156 -20.31 3.17 -1.44
CA LYS A 156 -20.94 1.86 -1.39
C LYS A 156 -20.08 0.79 -0.73
N ASN A 157 -18.77 0.88 -0.86
CA ASN A 157 -17.83 -0.10 -0.31
C ASN A 157 -16.49 0.58 0.03
N PRO A 158 -16.43 1.34 1.14
CA PRO A 158 -15.24 2.05 1.53
C PRO A 158 -14.11 1.08 1.89
N LYS A 159 -12.99 1.21 1.15
CA LYS A 159 -11.77 0.42 1.39
C LYS A 159 -10.79 1.19 2.24
N PRO A 160 -10.03 0.51 3.11
CA PRO A 160 -8.89 1.13 3.77
C PRO A 160 -7.88 1.66 2.73
N MET A 161 -7.39 2.87 2.95
CA MET A 161 -6.44 3.55 2.09
C MET A 161 -5.27 4.11 2.91
N CYS A 162 -4.15 4.37 2.26
CA CYS A 162 -3.08 5.19 2.82
C CYS A 162 -3.45 6.66 2.64
N TYR A 163 -3.15 7.48 3.62
CA TYR A 163 -3.40 8.91 3.62
C TYR A 163 -2.11 9.68 3.94
N GLU A 164 -2.03 10.89 3.46
CA GLU A 164 -0.98 11.83 3.80
C GLU A 164 -1.02 12.14 5.30
N GLU A 165 0.16 12.28 5.93
CA GLU A 165 0.29 12.37 7.39
C GLU A 165 -0.36 13.62 7.97
N SER A 166 -0.19 14.78 7.31
CA SER A 166 -0.77 16.05 7.75
C SER A 166 -2.29 16.03 7.65
N PHE A 167 -2.84 15.36 6.63
CA PHE A 167 -4.28 15.15 6.49
C PHE A 167 -4.82 14.31 7.65
N LEU A 168 -4.17 13.21 8.00
CA LEU A 168 -4.58 12.37 9.12
C LEU A 168 -4.53 13.13 10.45
N ALA A 169 -3.43 13.84 10.73
CA ALA A 169 -3.28 14.62 11.94
C ALA A 169 -4.41 15.65 12.09
N LYS A 170 -4.72 16.39 11.03
CA LYS A 170 -5.82 17.36 11.03
C LYS A 170 -7.19 16.70 11.26
N LYS A 171 -7.42 15.53 10.65
CA LYS A 171 -8.70 14.83 10.82
C LYS A 171 -8.85 14.22 12.21
N TRP A 172 -7.79 13.79 12.87
CA TRP A 172 -7.85 13.36 14.26
C TRP A 172 -8.30 14.47 15.19
N GLU A 173 -7.81 15.69 15.01
CA GLU A 173 -8.22 16.84 15.82
C GLU A 173 -9.73 17.16 15.67
N GLU A 174 -10.33 16.83 14.52
CA GLU A 174 -11.76 17.01 14.27
C GLU A 174 -12.65 15.93 14.94
N PHE A 175 -12.09 14.75 15.30
CA PHE A 175 -12.83 13.58 15.79
C PHE A 175 -12.65 13.31 17.30
N ILE A 176 -11.75 14.01 17.97
CA ILE A 176 -11.51 13.94 19.42
C ILE A 176 -12.14 15.14 20.10
#